data_712eb5bb42ca5db5185c38e304fac721
#
_entry.id   712eb5bb42ca5db5185c38e304fac721
#
_cell.length_a   1.000
_cell.length_b   1.000
_cell.length_c   1.000
_cell.angle_alpha   90.00
_cell.angle_beta   90.00
_cell.angle_gamma   90.00
#
_symmetry.space_group_name_H-M   'P 1'
#
loop_
_entity.id
_entity.type
_entity.pdbx_description
1 polymer ?
#
loop_
_entity_poly.entity_id
_entity_poly.type
_entity_poly.pdbx_seq_one_letter_code
_entity_poly.pdbx_strand_id
1 'polypeptide(L)'
;MLPPYYQNQRNFRIRTLATKRSWGAFATTDLEAQLKARGVTQVVIAGVATGTGVEATARQAYEAGFNVTLARDAMTDMRPEAHDYSIRNIFPRLGETGTSQEIIELLPARGS
;
A
#
# COMPACT_ATOMS: atom_id res chain seq x y z
N MET A 1 8.46 12.20 -0.35
CA MET A 1 7.66 13.09 -1.21
C MET A 1 6.93 12.26 -2.25
N LEU A 2 5.67 12.57 -2.49
CA LEU A 2 4.88 11.83 -3.46
C LEU A 2 5.25 12.24 -4.89
N PRO A 3 5.19 11.29 -5.86
CA PRO A 3 5.47 11.61 -7.25
C PRO A 3 4.50 12.65 -7.82
N PRO A 4 4.94 13.44 -8.80
CA PRO A 4 4.08 14.47 -9.41
C PRO A 4 2.77 13.96 -9.99
N TYR A 5 2.69 12.69 -10.40
CA TYR A 5 1.47 12.20 -11.01
C TYR A 5 0.27 12.21 -10.04
N TYR A 6 0.50 12.20 -8.73
CA TYR A 6 -0.58 12.38 -7.76
C TYR A 6 -1.24 13.74 -7.91
N GLN A 7 -0.48 14.75 -8.26
CA GLN A 7 -1.03 16.09 -8.49
C GLN A 7 -1.86 16.12 -9.77
N ASN A 8 -1.40 15.42 -10.80
CA ASN A 8 -2.10 15.36 -12.09
C ASN A 8 -3.43 14.61 -11.99
N GLN A 9 -3.55 13.71 -11.04
CA GLN A 9 -4.74 12.88 -10.87
C GLN A 9 -5.70 13.40 -9.82
N ARG A 10 -5.45 14.56 -9.25
CA ARG A 10 -6.27 15.08 -8.15
C ARG A 10 -7.76 15.23 -8.48
N ASN A 11 -8.09 15.39 -9.75
CA ASN A 11 -9.48 15.55 -10.20
C ASN A 11 -10.08 14.25 -10.74
N PHE A 12 -9.34 13.17 -10.69
CA PHE A 12 -9.77 11.87 -11.19
C PHE A 12 -9.99 10.91 -10.05
N ARG A 13 -11.01 10.08 -10.20
CA ARG A 13 -11.21 8.92 -9.34
C ARG A 13 -10.96 7.69 -10.17
N ILE A 14 -9.75 7.17 -10.06
CA ILE A 14 -9.38 5.96 -10.78
C ILE A 14 -9.53 4.79 -9.83
N ARG A 15 -10.37 3.86 -10.19
CA ARG A 15 -10.53 2.62 -9.45
C ARG A 15 -10.09 1.48 -10.33
N THR A 16 -9.20 0.69 -9.80
CA THR A 16 -8.76 -0.55 -10.42
C THR A 16 -9.19 -1.68 -9.51
N LEU A 17 -9.93 -2.63 -10.05
CA LEU A 17 -10.36 -3.79 -9.31
C LEU A 17 -9.52 -4.98 -9.76
N ALA A 18 -8.88 -5.64 -8.80
CA ALA A 18 -8.16 -6.88 -9.05
C ALA A 18 -8.73 -7.95 -8.12
N THR A 19 -9.14 -9.07 -8.68
CA THR A 19 -9.64 -10.19 -7.90
C THR A 19 -8.47 -11.10 -7.57
N LYS A 20 -8.03 -11.06 -6.33
CA LYS A 20 -6.92 -11.88 -5.89
C LYS A 20 -7.40 -13.28 -5.50
N ARG A 21 -6.51 -14.26 -5.69
CA ARG A 21 -6.79 -15.66 -5.38
C ARG A 21 -5.84 -16.21 -4.32
N SER A 22 -4.96 -15.36 -3.80
CA SER A 22 -4.02 -15.70 -2.73
C SER A 22 -3.91 -14.48 -1.82
N TRP A 23 -3.08 -14.57 -0.81
CA TRP A 23 -2.97 -13.50 0.18
C TRP A 23 -2.48 -12.18 -0.42
N GLY A 24 -1.49 -12.24 -1.28
CA GLY A 24 -0.92 -11.03 -1.87
C GLY A 24 -1.73 -10.56 -3.07
N ALA A 25 -1.96 -9.24 -3.14
CA ALA A 25 -2.79 -8.67 -4.20
C ALA A 25 -2.13 -8.67 -5.57
N PHE A 26 -0.82 -8.85 -5.63
CA PHE A 26 -0.08 -8.85 -6.89
C PHE A 26 0.01 -10.23 -7.53
N ALA A 27 -0.09 -11.29 -6.74
CA ALA A 27 0.02 -12.65 -7.26
C ALA A 27 -1.21 -13.00 -8.12
N THR A 28 -0.97 -13.53 -9.29
CA THR A 28 -1.99 -13.97 -10.24
C THR A 28 -2.97 -12.86 -10.67
N THR A 29 -2.57 -11.59 -10.53
CA THR A 29 -3.35 -10.45 -10.99
C THR A 29 -2.50 -9.60 -11.93
N ASP A 30 -3.14 -8.67 -12.62
CA ASP A 30 -2.46 -7.71 -13.47
C ASP A 30 -2.20 -6.37 -12.74
N LEU A 31 -2.33 -6.35 -11.42
CA LEU A 31 -2.22 -5.12 -10.65
C LEU A 31 -0.89 -4.41 -10.85
N GLU A 32 0.22 -5.15 -10.82
CA GLU A 32 1.55 -4.57 -11.02
C GLU A 32 1.62 -3.88 -12.38
N ALA A 33 1.18 -4.55 -13.44
CA ALA A 33 1.22 -3.99 -14.78
C ALA A 33 0.35 -2.74 -14.90
N GLN A 34 -0.83 -2.75 -14.28
CA GLN A 34 -1.72 -1.59 -14.30
C GLN A 34 -1.12 -0.40 -13.57
N LEU A 35 -0.52 -0.63 -12.40
CA LEU A 35 0.10 0.46 -11.64
C LEU A 35 1.30 1.03 -12.39
N LYS A 36 2.15 0.19 -12.94
CA LYS A 36 3.33 0.63 -13.69
C LYS A 36 2.95 1.37 -14.96
N ALA A 37 1.90 0.94 -15.64
CA ALA A 37 1.41 1.62 -16.83
C ALA A 37 0.90 3.03 -16.52
N ARG A 38 0.49 3.29 -15.29
CA ARG A 38 0.05 4.62 -14.84
C ARG A 38 1.16 5.43 -14.21
N GLY A 39 2.38 4.95 -14.21
CA GLY A 39 3.52 5.66 -13.64
C GLY A 39 3.56 5.66 -12.12
N VAL A 40 2.87 4.73 -11.48
CA VAL A 40 2.86 4.63 -10.01
C VAL A 40 4.21 4.15 -9.52
N THR A 41 4.80 4.87 -8.58
CA THR A 41 6.06 4.50 -7.94
C THR A 41 5.92 4.29 -6.45
N GLN A 42 4.88 4.82 -5.83
CA GLN A 42 4.61 4.68 -4.41
C GLN A 42 3.25 4.06 -4.17
N VAL A 43 3.16 3.19 -3.20
CA VAL A 43 1.89 2.56 -2.81
C VAL A 43 1.71 2.68 -1.30
N VAL A 44 0.47 2.91 -0.90
CA VAL A 44 0.06 2.86 0.51
C VAL A 44 -0.79 1.61 0.66
N ILE A 45 -0.42 0.78 1.62
CA ILE A 45 -1.08 -0.52 1.82
C ILE A 45 -1.79 -0.53 3.17
N ALA A 46 -3.01 -1.02 3.14
CA ALA A 46 -3.87 -1.15 4.31
C ALA A 46 -4.78 -2.36 4.13
N GLY A 47 -5.56 -2.69 5.11
CA GLY A 47 -6.58 -3.71 5.00
C GLY A 47 -6.51 -4.78 6.07
N VAL A 48 -7.01 -5.97 5.75
CA VAL A 48 -7.11 -7.14 6.62
C VAL A 48 -6.57 -8.35 5.87
N ALA A 49 -5.77 -9.17 6.45
CA ALA A 49 -5.24 -9.10 7.80
C ALA A 49 -3.76 -8.71 7.75
N THR A 50 -3.31 -8.00 8.78
CA THR A 50 -1.96 -7.46 8.86
C THR A 50 -0.87 -8.50 8.59
N GLY A 51 -0.93 -9.64 9.25
CA GLY A 51 0.11 -10.68 9.15
C GLY A 51 -0.03 -11.63 7.98
N THR A 52 -1.03 -11.47 7.15
CA THR A 52 -1.24 -12.33 5.98
C THR A 52 -1.37 -11.51 4.71
N GLY A 53 -2.58 -11.10 4.35
CA GLY A 53 -2.82 -10.38 3.10
C GLY A 53 -2.08 -9.06 2.99
N VAL A 54 -2.04 -8.27 4.06
CA VAL A 54 -1.33 -6.99 4.05
C VAL A 54 0.17 -7.23 3.93
N GLU A 55 0.73 -8.09 4.75
CA GLU A 55 2.16 -8.39 4.70
C GLU A 55 2.57 -9.00 3.37
N ALA A 56 1.81 -9.95 2.86
CA ALA A 56 2.10 -10.56 1.56
C ALA A 56 2.10 -9.52 0.43
N THR A 57 1.11 -8.64 0.41
CA THR A 57 1.03 -7.58 -0.58
C THR A 57 2.20 -6.60 -0.45
N ALA A 58 2.57 -6.24 0.78
CA ALA A 58 3.70 -5.35 1.03
C ALA A 58 5.01 -5.95 0.52
N ARG A 59 5.25 -7.23 0.78
CA ARG A 59 6.44 -7.93 0.29
C ARG A 59 6.48 -7.96 -1.24
N GLN A 60 5.35 -8.24 -1.88
CA GLN A 60 5.27 -8.27 -3.34
C GLN A 60 5.51 -6.88 -3.93
N ALA A 61 4.93 -5.84 -3.35
CA ALA A 61 5.14 -4.47 -3.81
C ALA A 61 6.62 -4.07 -3.68
N TYR A 62 7.25 -4.43 -2.57
CA TYR A 62 8.66 -4.17 -2.36
C TYR A 62 9.51 -4.86 -3.44
N GLU A 63 9.25 -6.12 -3.69
CA GLU A 63 9.99 -6.88 -4.70
C GLU A 63 9.75 -6.35 -6.11
N ALA A 64 8.58 -5.82 -6.38
CA ALA A 64 8.25 -5.22 -7.67
C ALA A 64 8.86 -3.84 -7.86
N GLY A 65 9.54 -3.29 -6.86
CA GLY A 65 10.24 -2.03 -6.95
C GLY A 65 9.45 -0.80 -6.52
N PHE A 66 8.27 -0.98 -5.96
CA PHE A 66 7.50 0.14 -5.43
C PHE A 66 8.07 0.63 -4.10
N ASN A 67 7.91 1.92 -3.84
CA ASN A 67 8.13 2.46 -2.51
C ASN A 67 6.87 2.22 -1.69
N VAL A 68 7.02 1.50 -0.58
CA VAL A 68 5.90 1.00 0.21
C VAL A 68 5.72 1.83 1.46
N THR A 69 4.49 2.22 1.74
CA THR A 69 4.08 2.83 3.00
C THR A 69 2.92 2.01 3.57
N LEU A 70 3.01 1.70 4.85
CA LEU A 70 1.98 0.93 5.55
C LEU A 70 1.20 1.85 6.47
N ALA A 71 -0.13 1.90 6.30
CA ALA A 71 -1.02 2.67 7.16
C ALA A 71 -1.39 1.79 8.37
N ARG A 72 -0.61 1.92 9.45
CA ARG A 72 -0.72 0.99 10.59
C ARG A 72 -2.05 1.05 11.35
N ASP A 73 -2.76 2.17 11.28
CA ASP A 73 -4.07 2.31 11.90
C ASP A 73 -5.22 1.94 10.96
N ALA A 74 -4.92 1.63 9.71
CA ALA A 74 -5.92 1.21 8.71
C ALA A 74 -5.78 -0.26 8.35
N MET A 75 -5.26 -1.05 9.26
CA MET A 75 -5.14 -2.50 9.12
C MET A 75 -5.44 -3.18 10.44
N THR A 76 -5.85 -4.42 10.37
CA THR A 76 -6.15 -5.20 11.56
C THR A 76 -5.88 -6.68 11.31
N ASP A 77 -5.85 -7.44 12.38
CA ASP A 77 -5.67 -8.88 12.34
C ASP A 77 -6.46 -9.49 13.48
N MET A 78 -7.03 -10.65 13.27
CA MET A 78 -7.71 -11.40 14.33
C MET A 78 -6.73 -11.85 15.40
N ARG A 79 -5.45 -11.88 15.06
CA ARG A 79 -4.37 -12.24 15.97
C ARG A 79 -3.55 -10.99 16.29
N PRO A 80 -3.78 -10.35 17.46
CA PRO A 80 -3.07 -9.12 17.80
C PRO A 80 -1.55 -9.27 17.78
N GLU A 81 -1.03 -10.43 18.18
CA GLU A 81 0.40 -10.68 18.15
C GLU A 81 0.97 -10.72 16.74
N ALA A 82 0.20 -11.17 15.76
CA ALA A 82 0.61 -11.14 14.36
C ALA A 82 0.66 -9.71 13.84
N HIS A 83 -0.34 -8.91 14.20
CA HIS A 83 -0.40 -7.49 13.85
C HIS A 83 0.84 -6.76 14.40
N ASP A 84 1.10 -6.91 15.68
CA ASP A 84 2.23 -6.23 16.31
C ASP A 84 3.57 -6.69 15.74
N TYR A 85 3.71 -7.98 15.48
CA TYR A 85 4.95 -8.51 14.94
C TYR A 85 5.25 -7.93 13.56
N SER A 86 4.26 -7.89 12.68
CA SER A 86 4.46 -7.34 11.34
C SER A 86 4.85 -5.87 11.38
N ILE A 87 4.18 -5.08 12.21
CA ILE A 87 4.46 -3.65 12.31
C ILE A 87 5.88 -3.40 12.86
N ARG A 88 6.30 -4.17 13.85
CA ARG A 88 7.59 -3.94 14.51
C ARG A 88 8.78 -4.55 13.78
N ASN A 89 8.58 -5.72 13.17
CA ASN A 89 9.71 -6.52 12.71
C ASN A 89 9.78 -6.69 11.20
N ILE A 90 8.67 -6.60 10.49
CA ILE A 90 8.63 -6.87 9.06
C ILE A 90 8.54 -5.56 8.26
N PHE A 91 7.55 -4.72 8.55
CA PHE A 91 7.28 -3.54 7.74
C PHE A 91 8.43 -2.53 7.69
N PRO A 92 9.19 -2.29 8.78
CA PRO A 92 10.34 -1.38 8.69
C PRO A 92 11.41 -1.84 7.68
N ARG A 93 11.43 -3.11 7.35
CA ARG A 93 12.36 -3.67 6.35
C ARG A 93 11.84 -3.51 4.92
N LEU A 94 10.57 -3.23 4.75
CA LEU A 94 9.93 -3.12 3.44
C LEU A 94 9.69 -1.67 3.03
N GLY A 95 9.54 -0.78 3.99
CA GLY A 95 9.23 0.61 3.69
C GLY A 95 8.97 1.42 4.94
N GLU A 96 8.10 2.41 4.80
CA GLU A 96 7.73 3.33 5.88
C GLU A 96 6.42 2.91 6.52
N THR A 97 6.26 3.21 7.80
CA THR A 97 4.97 3.05 8.47
C THR A 97 4.50 4.40 8.99
N GLY A 98 3.20 4.59 8.97
CA GLY A 98 2.62 5.83 9.47
C GLY A 98 1.15 5.65 9.79
N THR A 99 0.57 6.63 10.48
CA THR A 99 -0.88 6.67 10.64
C THR A 99 -1.52 7.19 9.36
N SER A 100 -2.81 6.90 9.21
CA SER A 100 -3.58 7.43 8.07
C SER A 100 -3.50 8.95 8.02
N GLN A 101 -3.57 9.61 9.16
CA GLN A 101 -3.49 11.07 9.23
C GLN A 101 -2.13 11.59 8.76
N GLU A 102 -1.05 10.98 9.21
CA GLU A 102 0.29 11.35 8.76
C GLU A 102 0.44 11.20 7.25
N ILE A 103 -0.08 10.12 6.70
CA ILE A 103 0.00 9.85 5.28
C ILE A 103 -0.83 10.87 4.49
N ILE A 104 -2.06 11.14 4.95
CA ILE A 104 -2.94 12.12 4.29
C ILE A 104 -2.30 13.50 4.25
N GLU A 105 -1.61 13.89 5.32
CA GLU A 105 -0.93 15.19 5.39
C GLU A 105 0.20 15.32 4.38
N LEU A 106 0.75 14.20 3.92
CA LEU A 106 1.81 14.21 2.90
C LEU A 106 1.24 14.29 1.48
N LEU A 107 -0.05 14.08 1.29
CA LEU A 107 -0.67 14.14 -0.02
C LEU A 107 -0.90 15.60 -0.42
N PRO A 108 -0.78 15.93 -1.74
CA PRO A 108 -1.11 17.27 -2.19
C PRO A 108 -2.56 17.62 -1.88
N ALA A 109 -2.80 18.88 -1.54
CA ALA A 109 -4.15 19.33 -1.30
C ALA A 109 -4.98 19.19 -2.59
N ARG A 110 -6.21 18.67 -2.43
CA ARG A 110 -7.09 18.45 -3.57
C ARG A 110 -7.48 19.79 -4.19
N GLY A 111 -7.32 19.90 -5.49
CA GLY A 111 -7.65 21.11 -6.21
C GLY A 111 -6.56 22.19 -6.20
N SER A 112 -5.43 21.91 -5.60
CA SER A 112 -4.30 22.84 -5.57
C SER A 112 -3.26 22.53 -6.63
#